data_682dbccb05cf1d0bb2ab6f067597d5b1
#
_entry.id   682dbccb05cf1d0bb2ab6f067597d5b1
#
_cell.length_a   1.000
_cell.length_b   1.000
_cell.length_c   1.000
_cell.angle_alpha   90.00
_cell.angle_beta   90.00
_cell.angle_gamma   90.00
#
_symmetry.space_group_name_H-M   'P 1'
#
loop_
_entity.id
_entity.type
_entity.pdbx_description
1 polymer ?
#
loop_
_entity_poly.entity_id
_entity_poly.type
_entity_poly.pdbx_seq_one_letter_code
_entity_poly.pdbx_strand_id
1 'polypeptide(L)'
;MKIMKWLLPLCVSLLAACGGGGTGNAGPEIPVVGLSEFRRAVAGHRMVEVGVAGADGTRLATYVYLPPQGAGPFPTLVMRTPYELPITPVSGFPEDHANAETEARAEDVGWTEATDRGYALVVQVVRGRHKSDGVFGLFLGEEVADGESLIRWVEAQPWSNGRIGIFGDSASGVASLQAAASGRASIKAVYAQATSPDFLGGVIFPEGRVKWEALLPFVLNQAAENGKDHDSRLGLSATQVAALKEQAGEAMQEMFGAVEAGDPSQSSWWTRAITPDFPIVSQLDPRWGEFLATGRNPAALAALDVTDRIRAPVLHVSLWHDFFQASAFKAFGRLQAARGDQKLIVLDGTHYDIDDPELWPTKPMFAWFDHWLKGEANGANAWPTVQYVLAGQPEGPLRSSPVWPPAGTASMASTLSAPQRALAIDPAAPAPTLGGSHLTVSAGMEDQTPLLERADVVELQGGALSAAALMLGTAEAELTVLEAGTGDIVVKLVDRRPDGEVRLLREAVVALAGAGTLRVSFAPLAYGFEAGSAPGLVVAGASLPAYRSDLPALAGTVRLGGATLRLPMAAE
;
A
#
# COMPACT_ATOMS: atom_id res chain seq x y z
N MET A 1 -37.93 -17.31 42.88
CA MET A 1 -37.68 -17.94 44.20
C MET A 1 -36.22 -18.35 44.23
N LYS A 2 -35.52 -17.86 45.23
CA LYS A 2 -34.12 -18.06 45.65
C LYS A 2 -33.04 -17.27 44.93
N ILE A 3 -32.79 -16.14 45.53
CA ILE A 3 -31.62 -15.30 45.73
C ILE A 3 -30.49 -16.11 46.37
N MET A 4 -29.26 -15.93 45.88
CA MET A 4 -28.11 -16.05 46.77
C MET A 4 -26.98 -15.11 46.36
N LYS A 5 -26.75 -14.11 47.21
CA LYS A 5 -25.63 -13.19 47.29
C LYS A 5 -24.38 -13.94 47.75
N TRP A 6 -23.19 -13.60 47.22
CA TRP A 6 -21.97 -13.67 48.00
C TRP A 6 -21.09 -12.44 47.73
N LEU A 7 -20.65 -11.91 48.88
CA LEU A 7 -19.92 -10.67 49.10
C LEU A 7 -18.42 -10.82 48.84
N LEU A 8 -17.81 -9.66 48.53
CA LEU A 8 -16.35 -9.41 48.60
C LEU A 8 -15.72 -9.81 49.94
N PRO A 9 -14.38 -9.91 49.98
CA PRO A 9 -13.68 -8.93 50.80
C PRO A 9 -12.54 -8.17 50.07
N LEU A 10 -12.55 -6.90 50.35
CA LEU A 10 -11.49 -5.93 50.27
C LEU A 10 -10.33 -6.36 51.19
N CYS A 11 -9.10 -6.44 50.68
CA CYS A 11 -7.90 -6.38 51.52
C CYS A 11 -7.03 -5.21 51.04
N VAL A 12 -7.13 -4.14 51.82
CA VAL A 12 -6.16 -3.04 51.86
C VAL A 12 -4.97 -3.53 52.69
N SER A 13 -3.78 -3.45 52.16
CA SER A 13 -2.55 -3.54 52.92
C SER A 13 -1.66 -2.36 52.55
N LEU A 14 -1.71 -1.32 53.39
CA LEU A 14 -0.65 -0.32 53.49
C LEU A 14 0.57 -0.97 54.14
N LEU A 15 1.72 -0.83 53.53
CA LEU A 15 3.01 -0.91 54.24
C LEU A 15 3.91 0.21 53.70
N ALA A 16 4.08 1.20 54.54
CA ALA A 16 5.13 2.17 54.43
C ALA A 16 6.45 1.56 54.96
N ALA A 17 7.52 1.75 54.23
CA ALA A 17 8.87 1.68 54.80
C ALA A 17 9.85 2.56 54.02
N CYS A 18 10.58 3.31 54.76
CA CYS A 18 11.57 4.30 54.38
C CYS A 18 12.87 3.72 53.82
N GLY A 19 13.53 4.47 52.96
CA GLY A 19 14.96 4.73 53.10
C GLY A 19 15.85 4.15 52.03
N GLY A 20 16.53 5.01 51.26
CA GLY A 20 17.78 4.71 50.61
C GLY A 20 17.89 5.28 49.19
N GLY A 21 18.54 6.43 49.05
CA GLY A 21 18.74 7.13 47.80
C GLY A 21 19.60 6.38 46.80
N GLY A 22 19.19 6.48 45.56
CA GLY A 22 19.92 6.09 44.39
C GLY A 22 19.20 6.70 43.21
N THR A 23 19.59 7.89 42.78
CA THR A 23 19.05 8.58 41.61
C THR A 23 19.58 7.96 40.32
N GLY A 24 19.01 6.83 39.96
CA GLY A 24 19.07 6.31 38.60
C GLY A 24 17.66 6.45 38.02
N ASN A 25 17.49 7.29 37.02
CA ASN A 25 16.24 7.38 36.25
C ASN A 25 16.10 6.11 35.43
N ALA A 26 15.68 5.01 36.05
CA ALA A 26 15.27 3.83 35.36
C ALA A 26 13.95 4.18 34.65
N GLY A 27 13.98 4.22 33.32
CA GLY A 27 12.75 4.32 32.52
C GLY A 27 11.77 3.21 32.93
N PRO A 28 10.49 3.32 32.57
CA PRO A 28 9.48 2.33 32.93
C PRO A 28 9.95 0.93 32.52
N GLU A 29 9.85 -0.02 33.45
CA GLU A 29 10.26 -1.40 33.23
C GLU A 29 9.43 -2.01 32.11
N ILE A 30 10.09 -2.55 31.07
CA ILE A 30 9.42 -3.18 29.91
C ILE A 30 8.93 -4.56 30.36
N PRO A 31 7.61 -4.84 30.32
CA PRO A 31 7.07 -6.14 30.72
C PRO A 31 7.65 -7.26 29.84
N VAL A 32 8.10 -8.34 30.46
CA VAL A 32 8.58 -9.54 29.77
C VAL A 32 7.55 -10.66 29.85
N VAL A 33 7.46 -11.46 28.78
CA VAL A 33 6.58 -12.62 28.67
C VAL A 33 7.43 -13.88 28.73
N GLY A 34 7.28 -14.63 29.79
CA GLY A 34 7.99 -15.90 30.00
C GLY A 34 7.39 -17.04 29.18
N LEU A 35 8.20 -18.07 28.89
CA LEU A 35 7.74 -19.24 28.12
C LEU A 35 6.54 -19.97 28.73
N SER A 36 6.35 -19.87 30.04
CA SER A 36 5.20 -20.46 30.76
C SER A 36 3.85 -19.80 30.43
N GLU A 37 3.85 -18.60 29.89
CA GLU A 37 2.64 -17.87 29.52
C GLU A 37 2.08 -18.29 28.14
N PHE A 38 2.90 -18.97 27.35
CA PHE A 38 2.48 -19.44 26.04
C PHE A 38 1.58 -20.66 26.13
N ARG A 39 0.46 -20.62 25.43
CA ARG A 39 -0.45 -21.76 25.25
C ARG A 39 -0.02 -22.59 24.04
N ARG A 40 -0.38 -23.85 24.01
CA ARG A 40 -0.22 -24.68 22.82
C ARG A 40 -1.30 -24.30 21.81
N ALA A 41 -0.89 -23.94 20.60
CA ALA A 41 -1.73 -23.73 19.43
C ALA A 41 -1.74 -24.99 18.54
N VAL A 42 -2.28 -24.86 17.32
CA VAL A 42 -2.32 -25.94 16.31
C VAL A 42 -0.91 -26.50 16.05
N ALA A 43 -0.83 -27.77 15.73
CA ALA A 43 0.42 -28.51 15.44
C ALA A 43 1.52 -28.39 16.52
N GLY A 44 1.14 -28.04 17.76
CA GLY A 44 2.08 -27.94 18.89
C GLY A 44 2.84 -26.61 18.98
N HIS A 45 2.59 -25.67 18.09
CA HIS A 45 3.13 -24.31 18.19
C HIS A 45 2.69 -23.62 19.48
N ARG A 46 3.42 -22.65 19.92
CA ARG A 46 3.18 -21.91 21.16
C ARG A 46 2.74 -20.50 20.83
N MET A 47 1.69 -20.03 21.47
CA MET A 47 1.12 -18.72 21.20
C MET A 47 0.74 -18.00 22.47
N VAL A 48 0.85 -16.67 22.48
CA VAL A 48 0.29 -15.78 23.50
C VAL A 48 -0.26 -14.51 22.86
N GLU A 49 -1.39 -14.02 23.38
CA GLU A 49 -1.90 -12.68 23.11
C GLU A 49 -1.57 -11.78 24.30
N VAL A 50 -0.92 -10.65 24.04
CA VAL A 50 -0.51 -9.68 25.06
C VAL A 50 -0.88 -8.26 24.63
N GLY A 51 -1.00 -7.35 25.59
CA GLY A 51 -1.09 -5.92 25.33
C GLY A 51 0.28 -5.28 25.42
N VAL A 52 0.85 -4.84 24.31
CA VAL A 52 2.10 -4.05 24.31
C VAL A 52 1.75 -2.57 24.33
N ALA A 53 2.39 -1.81 25.21
CA ALA A 53 2.17 -0.37 25.30
C ALA A 53 2.75 0.34 24.07
N GLY A 54 1.94 1.12 23.39
CA GLY A 54 2.37 2.11 22.41
C GLY A 54 3.17 3.25 23.06
N ALA A 55 3.57 4.21 22.28
CA ALA A 55 4.45 5.30 22.74
C ALA A 55 3.83 6.16 23.85
N ASP A 56 2.52 6.27 23.91
CA ASP A 56 1.73 7.03 24.89
C ASP A 56 1.11 6.12 25.99
N GLY A 57 1.47 4.84 26.01
CA GLY A 57 0.93 3.86 26.94
C GLY A 57 -0.36 3.17 26.46
N THR A 58 -0.90 3.52 25.30
CA THR A 58 -2.06 2.84 24.69
C THR A 58 -1.77 1.36 24.51
N ARG A 59 -2.68 0.48 24.95
CA ARG A 59 -2.53 -0.96 24.84
C ARG A 59 -2.79 -1.43 23.41
N LEU A 60 -1.80 -2.03 22.78
CA LEU A 60 -1.89 -2.56 21.42
C LEU A 60 -1.89 -4.09 21.46
N ALA A 61 -2.93 -4.70 20.89
CA ALA A 61 -3.06 -6.15 20.85
C ALA A 61 -1.94 -6.75 20.01
N THR A 62 -1.17 -7.63 20.62
CA THR A 62 0.04 -8.22 20.05
C THR A 62 -0.01 -9.73 20.22
N TYR A 63 0.21 -10.45 19.15
CA TYR A 63 0.21 -11.91 19.08
C TYR A 63 1.63 -12.39 18.88
N VAL A 64 2.08 -13.31 19.71
CA VAL A 64 3.42 -13.91 19.60
C VAL A 64 3.29 -15.41 19.39
N TYR A 65 3.93 -15.88 18.35
CA TYR A 65 4.03 -17.31 18.02
C TYR A 65 5.47 -17.75 18.13
N LEU A 66 5.70 -18.88 18.80
CA LEU A 66 7.03 -19.45 18.95
C LEU A 66 7.11 -20.83 18.30
N PRO A 67 8.29 -21.25 17.88
CA PRO A 67 8.56 -22.60 17.40
C PRO A 67 7.98 -23.66 18.34
N PRO A 68 7.49 -24.79 17.81
CA PRO A 68 6.92 -25.87 18.63
C PRO A 68 7.94 -26.46 19.61
N GLN A 69 9.22 -26.34 19.30
CA GLN A 69 10.33 -26.87 20.09
C GLN A 69 11.38 -25.79 20.40
N GLY A 70 12.24 -26.07 21.37
CA GLY A 70 13.30 -25.17 21.81
C GLY A 70 12.85 -24.10 22.80
N ALA A 71 13.79 -23.53 23.53
CA ALA A 71 13.55 -22.46 24.50
C ALA A 71 13.94 -21.06 23.93
N GLY A 72 14.52 -21.02 22.75
CA GLY A 72 15.09 -19.78 22.19
C GLY A 72 16.50 -19.51 22.73
N PRO A 73 17.00 -18.28 22.61
CA PRO A 73 16.33 -17.17 21.92
C PRO A 73 16.29 -17.34 20.40
N PHE A 74 15.18 -16.90 19.79
CA PHE A 74 14.92 -17.04 18.35
C PHE A 74 15.13 -15.72 17.60
N PRO A 75 15.56 -15.76 16.31
CA PRO A 75 15.37 -14.61 15.43
C PRO A 75 13.88 -14.34 15.30
N THR A 76 13.49 -13.07 15.22
CA THR A 76 12.10 -12.66 15.31
C THR A 76 11.63 -11.95 14.04
N LEU A 77 10.51 -12.40 13.48
CA LEU A 77 9.80 -11.69 12.42
C LEU A 77 8.70 -10.83 13.04
N VAL A 78 8.53 -9.61 12.55
CA VAL A 78 7.56 -8.65 13.07
C VAL A 78 6.71 -8.11 11.93
N MET A 79 5.39 -8.14 12.09
CA MET A 79 4.41 -7.48 11.23
C MET A 79 3.51 -6.59 12.08
N ARG A 80 3.11 -5.44 11.53
CA ARG A 80 2.03 -4.61 12.08
C ARG A 80 0.90 -4.51 11.06
N THR A 81 -0.34 -4.55 11.50
CA THR A 81 -1.49 -4.64 10.60
C THR A 81 -2.69 -3.83 11.09
N PRO A 82 -3.44 -3.16 10.19
CA PRO A 82 -4.73 -2.57 10.53
C PRO A 82 -5.89 -3.58 10.45
N TYR A 83 -5.65 -4.80 9.96
CA TYR A 83 -6.66 -5.80 9.70
C TYR A 83 -6.91 -6.72 10.89
N GLU A 84 -8.09 -7.36 10.90
CA GLU A 84 -8.36 -8.44 11.84
C GLU A 84 -7.45 -9.63 11.53
N LEU A 85 -6.91 -10.20 12.58
CA LEU A 85 -6.15 -11.43 12.44
C LEU A 85 -7.13 -12.60 12.52
N PRO A 86 -7.18 -13.47 11.51
CA PRO A 86 -8.02 -14.66 11.54
C PRO A 86 -7.57 -15.69 12.57
N ILE A 87 -6.55 -15.36 13.36
CA ILE A 87 -5.93 -16.26 14.30
C ILE A 87 -6.57 -16.10 15.67
N THR A 88 -7.54 -16.97 15.98
CA THR A 88 -8.04 -17.09 17.35
C THR A 88 -7.13 -18.01 18.15
N PRO A 89 -6.84 -17.68 19.44
CA PRO A 89 -5.98 -18.49 20.30
C PRO A 89 -6.46 -19.92 20.53
N VAL A 90 -7.71 -20.19 20.22
CA VAL A 90 -8.41 -21.41 20.70
C VAL A 90 -8.62 -22.45 19.61
N SER A 91 -8.69 -22.06 18.35
CA SER A 91 -9.11 -22.96 17.29
C SER A 91 -8.04 -23.31 16.27
N GLY A 92 -6.84 -22.74 16.40
CA GLY A 92 -5.99 -22.79 15.21
C GLY A 92 -6.73 -22.13 14.07
N PHE A 93 -6.58 -22.20 12.90
CA PHE A 93 -7.39 -21.59 11.86
C PHE A 93 -8.89 -21.76 12.16
N PRO A 94 -9.69 -20.69 12.11
CA PRO A 94 -11.12 -20.84 12.25
C PRO A 94 -11.63 -21.65 11.05
N GLU A 95 -12.08 -22.87 11.29
CA GLU A 95 -12.86 -23.63 10.31
C GLU A 95 -14.14 -22.88 9.87
N ASP A 96 -14.51 -21.83 10.60
CA ASP A 96 -15.72 -21.02 10.39
C ASP A 96 -15.51 -19.78 9.50
N HIS A 97 -14.29 -19.42 9.13
CA HIS A 97 -14.01 -18.38 8.13
C HIS A 97 -13.61 -19.01 6.80
N ALA A 98 -14.48 -19.89 6.31
CA ALA A 98 -14.37 -20.53 5.00
C ALA A 98 -14.63 -19.54 3.84
N ASN A 99 -13.84 -18.46 3.81
CA ASN A 99 -13.55 -17.77 2.58
C ASN A 99 -12.16 -18.20 2.16
N ALA A 100 -12.06 -18.89 1.03
CA ALA A 100 -10.80 -19.37 0.47
C ALA A 100 -9.72 -18.26 0.41
N GLU A 101 -10.12 -17.00 0.24
CA GLU A 101 -9.23 -15.83 0.29
C GLU A 101 -8.63 -15.55 1.68
N THR A 102 -9.38 -15.83 2.75
CA THR A 102 -8.90 -15.59 4.12
C THR A 102 -7.99 -16.73 4.59
N GLU A 103 -8.29 -17.96 4.14
CA GLU A 103 -7.44 -19.13 4.38
C GLU A 103 -6.11 -18.99 3.63
N ALA A 104 -6.13 -18.55 2.37
CA ALA A 104 -4.93 -18.26 1.59
C ALA A 104 -4.05 -17.21 2.26
N ARG A 105 -4.61 -16.09 2.74
CA ARG A 105 -3.84 -15.03 3.43
C ARG A 105 -3.22 -15.49 4.74
N ALA A 106 -3.90 -16.32 5.51
CA ALA A 106 -3.35 -16.83 6.76
C ALA A 106 -2.26 -17.88 6.51
N GLU A 107 -2.38 -18.67 5.44
CA GLU A 107 -1.35 -19.61 4.99
C GLU A 107 -0.18 -18.87 4.33
N ASP A 108 -0.44 -17.78 3.60
CA ASP A 108 0.54 -16.99 2.87
C ASP A 108 1.47 -16.18 3.77
N VAL A 109 1.02 -15.70 4.91
CA VAL A 109 1.91 -15.09 5.92
C VAL A 109 2.83 -16.15 6.53
N GLY A 110 2.51 -17.45 6.31
CA GLY A 110 3.37 -18.55 6.72
C GLY A 110 3.69 -18.54 8.20
N TRP A 111 2.70 -18.22 9.08
CA TRP A 111 3.01 -18.15 10.51
C TRP A 111 3.49 -19.51 11.05
N THR A 112 2.91 -20.61 10.58
CA THR A 112 3.41 -21.95 10.87
C THR A 112 4.75 -22.18 10.19
N GLU A 113 4.90 -21.77 8.94
CA GLU A 113 6.17 -21.88 8.22
C GLU A 113 7.27 -21.05 8.90
N ALA A 114 6.97 -19.81 9.33
CA ALA A 114 7.93 -18.99 10.07
C ALA A 114 8.40 -19.70 11.36
N THR A 115 7.46 -20.23 12.15
CA THR A 115 7.79 -20.90 13.40
C THR A 115 8.42 -22.27 13.19
N ASP A 116 8.05 -23.03 12.16
CA ASP A 116 8.70 -24.29 11.76
C ASP A 116 10.13 -24.06 11.28
N ARG A 117 10.41 -22.92 10.67
CA ARG A 117 11.77 -22.48 10.29
C ARG A 117 12.57 -21.93 11.47
N GLY A 118 12.01 -21.93 12.69
CA GLY A 118 12.71 -21.52 13.91
C GLY A 118 12.68 -20.02 14.19
N TYR A 119 11.76 -19.26 13.59
CA TYR A 119 11.51 -17.87 13.95
C TYR A 119 10.48 -17.74 15.07
N ALA A 120 10.65 -16.77 15.96
CA ALA A 120 9.54 -16.19 16.66
C ALA A 120 8.80 -15.26 15.69
N LEU A 121 7.46 -15.26 15.71
CA LEU A 121 6.65 -14.34 14.92
C LEU A 121 5.84 -13.45 15.84
N VAL A 122 5.90 -12.14 15.63
CA VAL A 122 5.15 -11.13 16.37
C VAL A 122 4.26 -10.37 15.41
N VAL A 123 2.95 -10.38 15.64
CA VAL A 123 1.98 -9.61 14.87
C VAL A 123 1.25 -8.67 15.80
N GLN A 124 1.31 -7.36 15.50
CA GLN A 124 0.63 -6.32 16.29
C GLN A 124 -0.44 -5.63 15.46
N VAL A 125 -1.64 -5.58 16.02
CA VAL A 125 -2.73 -4.76 15.46
C VAL A 125 -2.48 -3.29 15.80
N VAL A 126 -2.57 -2.40 14.81
CA VAL A 126 -2.34 -0.97 15.02
C VAL A 126 -3.41 -0.35 15.93
N ARG A 127 -3.13 0.82 16.52
CA ARG A 127 -4.04 1.51 17.45
C ARG A 127 -5.42 1.74 16.85
N GLY A 128 -6.45 1.65 17.69
CA GLY A 128 -7.85 1.89 17.32
C GLY A 128 -8.49 0.81 16.46
N ARG A 129 -7.76 -0.27 16.15
CA ARG A 129 -8.27 -1.37 15.32
C ARG A 129 -8.53 -2.62 16.16
N HIS A 130 -9.65 -3.31 15.88
CA HIS A 130 -10.03 -4.59 16.49
C HIS A 130 -9.85 -4.63 18.01
N LYS A 131 -8.86 -5.37 18.53
CA LYS A 131 -8.57 -5.52 19.97
C LYS A 131 -7.54 -4.51 20.50
N SER A 132 -6.98 -3.63 19.69
CA SER A 132 -6.10 -2.55 20.14
C SER A 132 -6.92 -1.37 20.62
N ASP A 133 -6.47 -0.74 21.69
CA ASP A 133 -7.07 0.47 22.24
C ASP A 133 -6.65 1.71 21.43
N GLY A 134 -7.21 2.87 21.72
CA GLY A 134 -6.92 4.14 21.10
C GLY A 134 -7.80 4.45 19.89
N VAL A 135 -7.38 5.44 19.12
CA VAL A 135 -8.06 5.90 17.90
C VAL A 135 -7.17 5.59 16.70
N PHE A 136 -7.75 5.01 15.66
CA PHE A 136 -7.02 4.79 14.41
C PHE A 136 -6.68 6.13 13.76
N GLY A 137 -5.42 6.32 13.43
CA GLY A 137 -4.88 7.60 12.96
C GLY A 137 -4.81 7.75 11.45
N LEU A 138 -5.35 6.84 10.65
CA LEU A 138 -5.25 6.83 9.18
C LEU A 138 -3.80 7.01 8.68
N PHE A 139 -2.83 6.44 9.40
CA PHE A 139 -1.39 6.56 9.12
C PHE A 139 -0.85 8.02 9.18
N LEU A 140 -1.42 8.86 10.02
CA LEU A 140 -0.97 10.24 10.23
C LEU A 140 0.27 10.38 11.15
N GLY A 141 0.97 9.27 11.44
CA GLY A 141 2.33 9.27 12.00
C GLY A 141 2.52 8.59 13.36
N GLU A 142 1.46 8.22 14.08
CA GLU A 142 1.55 7.54 15.37
C GLU A 142 2.22 6.16 15.25
N GLU A 143 2.06 5.52 14.11
CA GLU A 143 2.54 4.17 13.85
C GLU A 143 4.06 4.04 13.93
N VAL A 144 4.81 5.13 13.68
CA VAL A 144 6.27 5.13 13.83
C VAL A 144 6.67 4.96 15.29
N ALA A 145 6.06 5.74 16.18
CA ALA A 145 6.37 5.71 17.61
C ALA A 145 5.86 4.42 18.27
N ASP A 146 4.67 3.95 17.87
CA ASP A 146 4.14 2.66 18.32
C ASP A 146 4.99 1.50 17.82
N GLY A 147 5.42 1.56 16.56
CA GLY A 147 6.33 0.58 15.98
C GLY A 147 7.67 0.52 16.71
N GLU A 148 8.26 1.68 17.06
CA GLU A 148 9.47 1.71 17.87
C GLU A 148 9.26 1.08 19.26
N SER A 149 8.12 1.35 19.89
CA SER A 149 7.76 0.77 21.18
C SER A 149 7.67 -0.76 21.08
N LEU A 150 7.05 -1.28 20.02
CA LEU A 150 6.99 -2.72 19.76
C LEU A 150 8.39 -3.31 19.59
N ILE A 151 9.26 -2.70 18.78
CA ILE A 151 10.60 -3.22 18.54
C ILE A 151 11.42 -3.24 19.85
N ARG A 152 11.34 -2.21 20.68
CA ARG A 152 11.96 -2.18 22.01
C ARG A 152 11.42 -3.28 22.92
N TRP A 153 10.12 -3.53 22.87
CA TRP A 153 9.50 -4.61 23.63
C TRP A 153 10.02 -5.98 23.17
N VAL A 154 10.10 -6.24 21.86
CA VAL A 154 10.65 -7.49 21.31
C VAL A 154 12.10 -7.70 21.71
N GLU A 155 12.94 -6.65 21.67
CA GLU A 155 14.34 -6.69 22.09
C GLU A 155 14.52 -7.13 23.55
N ALA A 156 13.58 -6.78 24.41
CA ALA A 156 13.61 -7.11 25.85
C ALA A 156 13.13 -8.54 26.16
N GLN A 157 12.54 -9.26 25.19
CA GLN A 157 11.93 -10.55 25.45
C GLN A 157 12.98 -11.67 25.57
N PRO A 158 12.87 -12.59 26.55
CA PRO A 158 13.84 -13.67 26.76
C PRO A 158 13.87 -14.69 25.63
N TRP A 159 12.81 -14.79 24.84
CA TRP A 159 12.71 -15.67 23.68
C TRP A 159 13.23 -15.04 22.38
N SER A 160 13.53 -13.75 22.36
CA SER A 160 14.08 -13.03 21.20
C SER A 160 15.62 -12.95 21.29
N ASN A 161 16.31 -13.23 20.20
CA ASN A 161 17.77 -13.06 20.13
C ASN A 161 18.21 -11.64 19.70
N GLY A 162 17.26 -10.70 19.57
CA GLY A 162 17.49 -9.32 19.16
C GLY A 162 17.82 -9.13 17.68
N ARG A 163 17.67 -10.17 16.83
CA ARG A 163 17.78 -10.05 15.38
C ARG A 163 16.36 -10.05 14.78
N ILE A 164 15.93 -8.91 14.30
CA ILE A 164 14.54 -8.67 13.91
C ILE A 164 14.46 -8.48 12.39
N GLY A 165 13.55 -9.22 11.76
CA GLY A 165 13.09 -8.98 10.39
C GLY A 165 11.71 -8.34 10.41
N ILE A 166 11.50 -7.36 9.57
CA ILE A 166 10.18 -6.70 9.43
C ILE A 166 9.60 -7.07 8.08
N PHE A 167 8.31 -7.41 8.04
CA PHE A 167 7.64 -7.74 6.79
C PHE A 167 6.20 -7.25 6.78
N GLY A 168 5.64 -7.17 5.59
CA GLY A 168 4.24 -6.88 5.37
C GLY A 168 3.95 -6.51 3.93
N ASP A 169 2.70 -6.66 3.57
CA ASP A 169 2.11 -6.32 2.29
C ASP A 169 1.07 -5.20 2.46
N SER A 170 0.76 -4.49 1.39
CA SER A 170 -0.33 -3.51 1.34
C SER A 170 -0.30 -2.57 2.57
N ALA A 171 -1.42 -2.35 3.23
CA ALA A 171 -1.53 -1.51 4.42
C ALA A 171 -0.81 -2.11 5.65
N SER A 172 -0.70 -3.43 5.76
CA SER A 172 0.17 -4.08 6.77
C SER A 172 1.63 -3.75 6.50
N GLY A 173 2.04 -3.71 5.24
CA GLY A 173 3.36 -3.24 4.82
C GLY A 173 3.60 -1.78 5.19
N VAL A 174 2.62 -0.89 5.01
CA VAL A 174 2.71 0.52 5.44
C VAL A 174 3.01 0.60 6.94
N ALA A 175 2.19 -0.05 7.78
CA ALA A 175 2.37 -0.06 9.23
C ALA A 175 3.73 -0.67 9.66
N SER A 176 4.17 -1.73 8.97
CA SER A 176 5.44 -2.40 9.22
C SER A 176 6.64 -1.57 8.80
N LEU A 177 6.59 -0.89 7.65
CA LEU A 177 7.64 0.03 7.20
C LEU A 177 7.79 1.24 8.13
N GLN A 178 6.71 1.71 8.73
CA GLN A 178 6.76 2.76 9.75
C GLN A 178 7.46 2.26 11.02
N ALA A 179 7.28 1.00 11.42
CA ALA A 179 8.08 0.41 12.50
C ALA A 179 9.57 0.27 12.11
N ALA A 180 9.85 -0.11 10.85
CA ALA A 180 11.23 -0.17 10.34
C ALA A 180 11.93 1.20 10.35
N ALA A 181 11.17 2.29 10.19
CA ALA A 181 11.64 3.67 10.24
C ALA A 181 12.10 4.12 11.66
N SER A 182 11.89 3.32 12.70
CA SER A 182 12.56 3.52 14.00
C SER A 182 14.09 3.48 13.87
N GLY A 183 14.60 2.85 12.82
CA GLY A 183 16.03 2.77 12.51
C GLY A 183 16.86 2.00 13.54
N ARG A 184 16.22 1.18 14.39
CA ARG A 184 16.91 0.43 15.45
C ARG A 184 17.85 -0.62 14.88
N ALA A 185 19.02 -0.74 15.48
CA ALA A 185 20.08 -1.65 15.01
C ALA A 185 19.73 -3.15 15.11
N SER A 186 18.70 -3.51 15.88
CA SER A 186 18.13 -4.87 15.95
C SER A 186 17.42 -5.28 14.66
N ILE A 187 16.89 -4.33 13.87
CA ILE A 187 16.26 -4.57 12.59
C ILE A 187 17.36 -4.90 11.57
N LYS A 188 17.40 -6.14 11.11
CA LYS A 188 18.46 -6.66 10.22
C LYS A 188 18.03 -6.70 8.76
N ALA A 189 16.75 -6.85 8.48
CA ALA A 189 16.21 -6.90 7.13
C ALA A 189 14.74 -6.53 7.11
N VAL A 190 14.27 -6.08 5.96
CA VAL A 190 12.85 -5.78 5.69
C VAL A 190 12.43 -6.50 4.41
N TYR A 191 11.21 -7.03 4.39
CA TYR A 191 10.51 -7.53 3.22
C TYR A 191 9.24 -6.70 3.03
N ALA A 192 9.16 -5.99 1.91
CA ALA A 192 8.08 -5.05 1.62
C ALA A 192 7.40 -5.43 0.30
N GLN A 193 6.17 -5.95 0.36
CA GLN A 193 5.44 -6.45 -0.80
C GLN A 193 4.25 -5.55 -1.10
N ALA A 194 4.14 -5.06 -2.34
CA ALA A 194 3.04 -4.20 -2.79
C ALA A 194 2.69 -3.10 -1.78
N THR A 195 3.71 -2.37 -1.34
CA THR A 195 3.62 -1.36 -0.28
C THR A 195 4.68 -0.27 -0.43
N SER A 196 4.57 0.81 0.33
CA SER A 196 5.55 1.90 0.31
C SER A 196 5.66 2.62 1.66
N PRO A 197 6.86 3.10 2.03
CA PRO A 197 7.07 3.94 3.21
C PRO A 197 6.54 5.39 3.04
N ASP A 198 6.31 5.85 1.82
CA ASP A 198 5.62 7.10 1.48
C ASP A 198 4.18 6.78 1.04
N PHE A 199 3.34 6.42 2.02
CA PHE A 199 1.97 6.03 1.73
C PHE A 199 1.09 7.22 1.36
N LEU A 200 1.02 8.23 2.23
CA LEU A 200 0.08 9.33 2.00
C LEU A 200 0.50 10.21 0.81
N GLY A 201 1.77 10.62 0.74
CA GLY A 201 2.25 11.50 -0.33
C GLY A 201 2.46 10.78 -1.65
N GLY A 202 2.96 9.54 -1.61
CA GLY A 202 3.31 8.80 -2.81
C GLY A 202 2.21 7.91 -3.38
N VAL A 203 1.21 7.54 -2.57
CA VAL A 203 0.15 6.60 -3.00
C VAL A 203 -1.23 7.24 -2.98
N ILE A 204 -1.65 7.82 -1.86
CA ILE A 204 -3.03 8.34 -1.70
C ILE A 204 -3.19 9.74 -2.30
N PHE A 205 -2.21 10.62 -2.10
CA PHE A 205 -2.23 12.00 -2.59
C PHE A 205 -1.07 12.29 -3.57
N PRO A 206 -0.83 11.46 -4.59
CA PRO A 206 0.28 11.70 -5.52
C PRO A 206 0.14 13.08 -6.17
N GLU A 207 1.16 13.93 -5.99
CA GLU A 207 1.19 15.31 -6.51
C GLU A 207 -0.04 16.15 -6.12
N GLY A 208 -0.62 15.87 -4.93
CA GLY A 208 -1.79 16.56 -4.38
C GLY A 208 -3.13 16.16 -5.00
N ARG A 209 -3.20 15.08 -5.77
CA ARG A 209 -4.44 14.51 -6.31
C ARG A 209 -4.81 13.26 -5.55
N VAL A 210 -6.09 13.12 -5.26
CA VAL A 210 -6.57 11.97 -4.49
C VAL A 210 -6.78 10.78 -5.40
N LYS A 211 -6.12 9.65 -5.12
CA LYS A 211 -6.51 8.35 -5.66
C LYS A 211 -7.80 7.90 -4.98
N TRP A 212 -8.93 8.35 -5.54
CA TRP A 212 -10.22 8.25 -4.88
C TRP A 212 -10.75 6.82 -4.83
N GLU A 213 -10.50 6.06 -5.88
CA GLU A 213 -10.88 4.65 -5.96
C GLU A 213 -10.19 3.75 -4.93
N ALA A 214 -8.98 4.14 -4.50
CA ALA A 214 -8.27 3.44 -3.44
C ALA A 214 -8.67 3.98 -2.05
N LEU A 215 -8.79 5.30 -1.91
CA LEU A 215 -9.03 5.93 -0.62
C LEU A 215 -10.43 5.65 -0.08
N LEU A 216 -11.49 5.87 -0.88
CA LEU A 216 -12.85 5.82 -0.35
C LEU A 216 -13.26 4.43 0.15
N PRO A 217 -13.05 3.33 -0.61
CA PRO A 217 -13.32 1.99 -0.10
C PRO A 217 -12.44 1.65 1.12
N PHE A 218 -11.18 2.06 1.09
CA PHE A 218 -10.27 1.84 2.23
C PHE A 218 -10.81 2.50 3.50
N VAL A 219 -11.15 3.79 3.48
CA VAL A 219 -11.62 4.47 4.69
C VAL A 219 -12.99 3.98 5.15
N LEU A 220 -13.89 3.61 4.25
CA LEU A 220 -15.18 3.02 4.60
C LEU A 220 -15.00 1.64 5.25
N ASN A 221 -14.16 0.78 4.68
CA ASN A 221 -13.84 -0.53 5.26
C ASN A 221 -13.17 -0.38 6.63
N GLN A 222 -12.16 0.50 6.72
CA GLN A 222 -11.49 0.75 8.00
C GLN A 222 -12.48 1.26 9.05
N ALA A 223 -13.35 2.20 8.71
CA ALA A 223 -14.37 2.73 9.63
C ALA A 223 -15.34 1.64 10.10
N ALA A 224 -15.74 0.72 9.22
CA ALA A 224 -16.60 -0.41 9.56
C ALA A 224 -15.95 -1.38 10.56
N GLU A 225 -14.63 -1.51 10.55
CA GLU A 225 -13.85 -2.46 11.35
C GLU A 225 -13.13 -1.83 12.55
N ASN A 226 -13.39 -0.59 12.90
CA ASN A 226 -12.80 0.08 14.06
C ASN A 226 -13.05 -0.71 15.36
N GLY A 227 -12.06 -0.69 16.25
CA GLY A 227 -12.09 -1.42 17.52
C GLY A 227 -13.08 -0.81 18.52
N LYS A 228 -13.47 -1.60 19.53
CA LYS A 228 -14.46 -1.17 20.54
C LYS A 228 -14.01 0.06 21.33
N ASP A 229 -12.72 0.20 21.62
CA ASP A 229 -12.21 1.37 22.35
C ASP A 229 -12.26 2.63 21.45
N HIS A 230 -11.91 2.51 20.17
CA HIS A 230 -12.09 3.57 19.18
C HIS A 230 -13.57 4.03 19.15
N ASP A 231 -14.48 3.08 18.95
CA ASP A 231 -15.92 3.36 18.84
C ASP A 231 -16.47 4.06 20.09
N SER A 232 -15.99 3.70 21.28
CA SER A 232 -16.40 4.31 22.55
C SER A 232 -16.00 5.79 22.66
N ARG A 233 -15.03 6.24 21.88
CA ARG A 233 -14.51 7.62 21.89
C ARG A 233 -15.22 8.54 20.90
N LEU A 234 -16.12 8.00 20.06
CA LEU A 234 -16.85 8.79 19.05
C LEU A 234 -17.96 9.66 19.64
N GLY A 235 -18.34 9.47 20.91
CA GLY A 235 -19.46 10.18 21.53
C GLY A 235 -20.84 9.74 20.99
N LEU A 236 -20.90 8.62 20.28
CA LEU A 236 -22.10 8.00 19.73
C LEU A 236 -22.54 6.82 20.59
N SER A 237 -23.84 6.49 20.57
CA SER A 237 -24.32 5.24 21.16
C SER A 237 -23.89 4.04 20.32
N ALA A 238 -23.77 2.85 20.93
CA ALA A 238 -23.44 1.62 20.23
C ALA A 238 -24.39 1.32 19.05
N THR A 239 -25.68 1.65 19.19
CA THR A 239 -26.66 1.50 18.11
C THR A 239 -26.37 2.44 16.93
N GLN A 240 -25.97 3.69 17.19
CA GLN A 240 -25.60 4.63 16.14
C GLN A 240 -24.32 4.18 15.42
N VAL A 241 -23.32 3.72 16.16
CA VAL A 241 -22.09 3.18 15.57
C VAL A 241 -22.40 1.97 14.69
N ALA A 242 -23.20 1.01 15.16
CA ALA A 242 -23.60 -0.15 14.38
C ALA A 242 -24.33 0.23 13.09
N ALA A 243 -25.28 1.17 13.17
CA ALA A 243 -25.98 1.64 11.98
C ALA A 243 -25.09 2.35 10.96
N LEU A 244 -24.09 3.12 11.41
CA LEU A 244 -23.11 3.75 10.51
C LEU A 244 -22.17 2.73 9.85
N LYS A 245 -21.77 1.68 10.57
CA LYS A 245 -20.97 0.59 10.01
C LYS A 245 -21.74 -0.22 8.96
N GLU A 246 -23.03 -0.47 9.19
CA GLU A 246 -23.91 -1.08 8.21
C GLU A 246 -24.03 -0.21 6.94
N GLN A 247 -24.26 1.10 7.10
CA GLN A 247 -24.30 2.05 5.99
C GLN A 247 -22.97 2.12 5.23
N ALA A 248 -21.82 1.95 5.88
CA ALA A 248 -20.52 1.86 5.19
C ALA A 248 -20.46 0.64 4.27
N GLY A 249 -20.98 -0.50 4.72
CA GLY A 249 -21.10 -1.70 3.89
C GLY A 249 -22.02 -1.51 2.68
N GLU A 250 -23.20 -0.91 2.89
CA GLU A 250 -24.15 -0.59 1.82
C GLU A 250 -23.54 0.38 0.79
N ALA A 251 -22.81 1.41 1.26
CA ALA A 251 -22.12 2.36 0.40
C ALA A 251 -21.08 1.66 -0.49
N MET A 252 -20.30 0.73 0.07
CA MET A 252 -19.34 -0.04 -0.71
C MET A 252 -20.02 -0.92 -1.76
N GLN A 253 -21.11 -1.59 -1.42
CA GLN A 253 -21.87 -2.40 -2.39
C GLN A 253 -22.42 -1.54 -3.54
N GLU A 254 -22.98 -0.35 -3.26
CA GLU A 254 -23.42 0.60 -4.29
C GLU A 254 -22.26 1.02 -5.20
N MET A 255 -21.13 1.37 -4.59
CA MET A 255 -19.96 1.83 -5.31
C MET A 255 -19.40 0.76 -6.28
N PHE A 256 -19.23 -0.45 -5.80
CA PHE A 256 -18.73 -1.55 -6.61
C PHE A 256 -19.74 -1.98 -7.67
N GLY A 257 -21.04 -2.04 -7.35
CA GLY A 257 -22.07 -2.34 -8.32
C GLY A 257 -22.12 -1.33 -9.49
N ALA A 258 -21.88 -0.04 -9.24
CA ALA A 258 -21.78 0.97 -10.29
C ALA A 258 -20.54 0.78 -11.19
N VAL A 259 -19.41 0.37 -10.62
CA VAL A 259 -18.19 0.03 -11.38
C VAL A 259 -18.41 -1.21 -12.24
N GLU A 260 -18.98 -2.28 -11.69
CA GLU A 260 -19.29 -3.50 -12.41
C GLU A 260 -20.29 -3.28 -13.56
N ALA A 261 -21.23 -2.35 -13.37
CA ALA A 261 -22.16 -1.94 -14.42
C ALA A 261 -21.52 -1.07 -15.52
N GLY A 262 -20.23 -0.72 -15.38
CA GLY A 262 -19.47 0.09 -16.34
C GLY A 262 -19.77 1.60 -16.28
N ASP A 263 -20.52 2.07 -15.29
CA ASP A 263 -20.83 3.50 -15.11
C ASP A 263 -20.69 3.93 -13.64
N PRO A 264 -19.47 4.20 -13.17
CA PRO A 264 -19.24 4.66 -11.80
C PRO A 264 -20.01 5.94 -11.44
N SER A 265 -20.42 6.76 -12.42
CA SER A 265 -21.16 8.00 -12.17
C SER A 265 -22.57 7.76 -11.60
N GLN A 266 -23.10 6.56 -11.70
CA GLN A 266 -24.37 6.17 -11.11
C GLN A 266 -24.32 6.11 -9.58
N SER A 267 -23.14 5.95 -8.98
CA SER A 267 -23.02 6.04 -7.52
C SER A 267 -22.66 7.45 -7.07
N SER A 268 -23.50 7.98 -6.19
CA SER A 268 -23.25 9.29 -5.59
C SER A 268 -21.99 9.32 -4.72
N TRP A 269 -21.53 8.17 -4.26
CA TRP A 269 -20.31 8.06 -3.46
C TRP A 269 -19.07 8.40 -4.27
N TRP A 270 -19.01 7.99 -5.53
CA TRP A 270 -17.90 8.33 -6.42
C TRP A 270 -17.89 9.78 -6.86
N THR A 271 -19.07 10.40 -6.99
CA THR A 271 -19.22 11.77 -7.53
C THR A 271 -19.32 12.86 -6.46
N ARG A 272 -19.59 12.49 -5.21
CA ARG A 272 -19.74 13.43 -4.08
C ARG A 272 -18.44 14.21 -3.81
N ALA A 273 -18.58 15.50 -3.46
CA ALA A 273 -17.44 16.32 -3.07
C ALA A 273 -16.72 15.76 -1.82
N ILE A 274 -15.40 15.81 -1.82
CA ILE A 274 -14.57 15.37 -0.70
C ILE A 274 -14.47 16.51 0.30
N THR A 275 -15.21 16.41 1.40
CA THR A 275 -15.33 17.45 2.42
C THR A 275 -14.97 16.91 3.81
N PRO A 276 -14.62 17.78 4.78
CA PRO A 276 -14.37 17.34 6.16
C PRO A 276 -15.56 16.69 6.85
N ASP A 277 -16.79 16.96 6.38
CA ASP A 277 -18.04 16.38 6.85
C ASP A 277 -18.55 15.25 5.93
N PHE A 278 -17.65 14.57 5.21
CA PHE A 278 -17.99 13.47 4.31
C PHE A 278 -18.79 12.40 5.08
N PRO A 279 -19.98 12.02 4.59
CA PRO A 279 -20.92 11.16 5.32
C PRO A 279 -20.26 9.84 5.76
N ILE A 280 -20.71 9.31 6.88
CA ILE A 280 -20.23 8.07 7.50
C ILE A 280 -18.78 8.21 7.96
N VAL A 281 -17.84 8.48 7.06
CA VAL A 281 -16.41 8.54 7.37
C VAL A 281 -16.12 9.58 8.46
N SER A 282 -16.64 10.81 8.34
CA SER A 282 -16.42 11.86 9.33
C SER A 282 -17.03 11.57 10.70
N GLN A 283 -18.00 10.67 10.77
CA GLN A 283 -18.66 10.28 12.01
C GLN A 283 -17.98 9.08 12.68
N LEU A 284 -17.42 8.16 11.87
CA LEU A 284 -16.71 6.97 12.34
C LEU A 284 -15.20 7.19 12.47
N ASP A 285 -14.66 8.23 11.87
CA ASP A 285 -13.24 8.59 11.97
C ASP A 285 -13.09 10.06 12.37
N PRO A 286 -12.79 10.34 13.65
CA PRO A 286 -12.65 11.71 14.15
C PRO A 286 -11.45 12.45 13.56
N ARG A 287 -10.51 11.76 12.90
CA ARG A 287 -9.33 12.35 12.27
C ARG A 287 -9.49 12.62 10.77
N TRP A 288 -10.64 12.32 10.19
CA TRP A 288 -10.90 12.52 8.77
C TRP A 288 -10.60 13.94 8.28
N GLY A 289 -11.03 14.97 9.02
CA GLY A 289 -10.75 16.38 8.68
C GLY A 289 -9.26 16.72 8.68
N GLU A 290 -8.51 16.19 9.65
CA GLU A 290 -7.05 16.33 9.72
C GLU A 290 -6.36 15.59 8.57
N PHE A 291 -6.82 14.38 8.25
CA PHE A 291 -6.33 13.58 7.13
C PHE A 291 -6.44 14.36 5.80
N LEU A 292 -7.61 14.94 5.52
CA LEU A 292 -7.80 15.75 4.31
C LEU A 292 -6.92 17.01 4.30
N ALA A 293 -6.81 17.70 5.44
CA ALA A 293 -5.95 18.88 5.56
C ALA A 293 -4.47 18.53 5.31
N THR A 294 -4.03 17.38 5.82
CA THR A 294 -2.69 16.84 5.59
C THR A 294 -2.46 16.52 4.12
N GLY A 295 -3.41 15.84 3.46
CA GLY A 295 -3.34 15.51 2.04
C GLY A 295 -3.24 16.72 1.11
N ARG A 296 -3.76 17.87 1.54
CA ARG A 296 -3.67 19.15 0.82
C ARG A 296 -2.40 19.95 1.12
N ASN A 297 -1.56 19.45 2.01
CA ASN A 297 -0.33 20.15 2.45
C ASN A 297 0.92 19.35 2.07
N PRO A 298 1.64 19.73 0.99
CA PRO A 298 2.82 19.02 0.54
C PRO A 298 3.93 18.91 1.61
N ALA A 299 4.08 19.91 2.49
CA ALA A 299 5.08 19.86 3.56
C ALA A 299 4.70 18.85 4.65
N ALA A 300 3.40 18.74 4.97
CA ALA A 300 2.90 17.74 5.91
C ALA A 300 3.04 16.32 5.33
N LEU A 301 2.70 16.12 4.07
CA LEU A 301 2.91 14.84 3.37
C LEU A 301 4.39 14.43 3.36
N ALA A 302 5.29 15.36 3.01
CA ALA A 302 6.72 15.10 3.02
C ALA A 302 7.26 14.75 4.42
N ALA A 303 6.67 15.29 5.49
CA ALA A 303 7.06 14.96 6.87
C ALA A 303 6.61 13.53 7.30
N LEU A 304 5.60 12.97 6.63
CA LEU A 304 5.09 11.62 6.87
C LEU A 304 5.81 10.55 6.03
N ASP A 305 6.57 10.95 5.02
CA ASP A 305 7.44 10.04 4.27
C ASP A 305 8.61 9.56 5.16
N VAL A 306 8.59 8.28 5.48
CA VAL A 306 9.59 7.68 6.38
C VAL A 306 10.72 6.96 5.65
N THR A 307 10.78 7.04 4.31
CA THR A 307 11.73 6.32 3.47
C THR A 307 13.17 6.45 3.98
N ASP A 308 13.65 7.67 4.16
CA ASP A 308 15.05 7.91 4.52
C ASP A 308 15.40 7.55 5.98
N ARG A 309 14.42 7.14 6.78
CA ARG A 309 14.61 6.67 8.16
C ARG A 309 14.89 5.18 8.23
N ILE A 310 14.56 4.40 7.20
CA ILE A 310 14.81 2.95 7.14
C ILE A 310 16.31 2.70 6.99
N ARG A 311 16.88 1.93 7.92
CA ARG A 311 18.34 1.66 8.00
C ARG A 311 18.73 0.23 7.61
N ALA A 312 17.79 -0.68 7.51
CA ALA A 312 18.01 -2.06 7.12
C ALA A 312 17.96 -2.24 5.59
N PRO A 313 18.60 -3.27 5.05
CA PRO A 313 18.38 -3.70 3.67
C PRO A 313 16.92 -4.10 3.48
N VAL A 314 16.32 -3.68 2.36
CA VAL A 314 14.93 -3.96 2.01
C VAL A 314 14.89 -4.81 0.74
N LEU A 315 14.13 -5.89 0.77
CA LEU A 315 13.67 -6.58 -0.42
C LEU A 315 12.29 -6.04 -0.77
N HIS A 316 12.22 -5.21 -1.81
CA HIS A 316 10.99 -4.68 -2.36
C HIS A 316 10.42 -5.66 -3.37
N VAL A 317 9.16 -6.03 -3.22
CA VAL A 317 8.39 -6.81 -4.21
C VAL A 317 7.21 -5.97 -4.68
N SER A 318 7.08 -5.78 -5.98
CA SER A 318 6.05 -4.93 -6.58
C SER A 318 5.47 -5.61 -7.82
N LEU A 319 4.31 -5.12 -8.28
CA LEU A 319 3.69 -5.55 -9.51
C LEU A 319 3.51 -4.34 -10.43
N TRP A 320 3.54 -4.56 -11.76
CA TRP A 320 3.52 -3.43 -12.70
C TRP A 320 2.25 -2.59 -12.57
N HIS A 321 1.11 -3.19 -12.31
CA HIS A 321 -0.18 -2.50 -12.24
C HIS A 321 -0.72 -2.34 -10.82
N ASP A 322 0.16 -2.49 -9.83
CA ASP A 322 -0.15 -2.18 -8.42
C ASP A 322 -0.20 -0.67 -8.18
N PHE A 323 -1.16 -0.22 -7.38
CA PHE A 323 -1.31 1.21 -7.07
C PHE A 323 -0.22 1.77 -6.15
N PHE A 324 0.58 0.92 -5.48
CA PHE A 324 1.80 1.30 -4.76
C PHE A 324 3.04 1.40 -5.65
N GLN A 325 3.03 0.85 -6.86
CA GLN A 325 4.20 0.63 -7.69
C GLN A 325 5.09 1.87 -7.84
N ALA A 326 4.51 3.00 -8.23
CA ALA A 326 5.29 4.24 -8.46
C ALA A 326 6.02 4.71 -7.20
N SER A 327 5.35 4.64 -6.03
CA SER A 327 5.92 5.02 -4.74
C SER A 327 6.97 4.01 -4.25
N ALA A 328 6.75 2.72 -4.45
CA ALA A 328 7.72 1.66 -4.14
C ALA A 328 9.03 1.82 -4.94
N PHE A 329 8.95 2.15 -6.23
CA PHE A 329 10.13 2.43 -7.06
C PHE A 329 10.89 3.67 -6.59
N LYS A 330 10.19 4.75 -6.21
CA LYS A 330 10.83 5.94 -5.65
C LYS A 330 11.57 5.61 -4.33
N ALA A 331 10.94 4.85 -3.45
CA ALA A 331 11.53 4.40 -2.20
C ALA A 331 12.76 3.52 -2.43
N PHE A 332 12.64 2.50 -3.30
CA PHE A 332 13.78 1.67 -3.70
C PHE A 332 14.95 2.53 -4.23
N GLY A 333 14.69 3.44 -5.17
CA GLY A 333 15.73 4.28 -5.76
C GLY A 333 16.46 5.14 -4.74
N ARG A 334 15.73 5.77 -3.81
CA ARG A 334 16.32 6.58 -2.72
C ARG A 334 17.16 5.73 -1.76
N LEU A 335 16.63 4.60 -1.30
CA LEU A 335 17.33 3.70 -0.39
C LEU A 335 18.54 3.06 -1.06
N GLN A 336 18.42 2.65 -2.33
CA GLN A 336 19.53 2.08 -3.10
C GLN A 336 20.67 3.11 -3.29
N ALA A 337 20.33 4.36 -3.63
CA ALA A 337 21.32 5.43 -3.77
C ALA A 337 22.04 5.74 -2.45
N ALA A 338 21.33 5.66 -1.33
CA ALA A 338 21.88 5.96 0.00
C ALA A 338 22.71 4.80 0.58
N ARG A 339 22.42 3.53 0.22
CA ARG A 339 22.91 2.35 0.93
C ARG A 339 23.56 1.30 0.04
N GLY A 340 23.05 1.08 -1.18
CA GLY A 340 23.58 0.09 -2.13
C GLY A 340 23.20 -1.37 -1.85
N ASP A 341 22.40 -1.66 -0.82
CA ASP A 341 22.07 -3.02 -0.35
C ASP A 341 20.61 -3.41 -0.57
N GLN A 342 19.88 -2.65 -1.38
CA GLN A 342 18.46 -2.89 -1.67
C GLN A 342 18.28 -3.90 -2.81
N LYS A 343 17.16 -4.59 -2.81
CA LYS A 343 16.71 -5.47 -3.90
C LYS A 343 15.29 -5.09 -4.31
N LEU A 344 15.03 -5.18 -5.62
CA LEU A 344 13.70 -4.94 -6.19
C LEU A 344 13.32 -6.11 -7.09
N ILE A 345 12.13 -6.66 -6.88
CA ILE A 345 11.53 -7.66 -7.76
C ILE A 345 10.21 -7.08 -8.26
N VAL A 346 10.00 -7.10 -9.57
CA VAL A 346 8.75 -6.61 -10.19
C VAL A 346 8.14 -7.70 -11.04
N LEU A 347 6.96 -8.13 -10.65
CA LEU A 347 6.16 -9.13 -11.35
C LEU A 347 5.11 -8.44 -12.22
N ASP A 348 4.51 -9.17 -13.14
CA ASP A 348 3.33 -8.71 -13.84
C ASP A 348 2.09 -8.98 -12.98
N GLY A 349 1.09 -8.11 -13.06
CA GLY A 349 -0.13 -8.23 -12.28
C GLY A 349 -0.56 -6.93 -11.62
N THR A 350 -1.66 -7.03 -10.89
CA THR A 350 -2.35 -5.99 -10.12
C THR A 350 -2.12 -6.18 -8.63
N HIS A 351 -2.72 -5.33 -7.81
CA HIS A 351 -2.62 -5.45 -6.35
C HIS A 351 -3.13 -6.79 -5.80
N TYR A 352 -4.15 -7.37 -6.42
CA TYR A 352 -4.75 -8.63 -5.97
C TYR A 352 -3.93 -9.88 -6.33
N ASP A 353 -2.96 -9.73 -7.25
CA ASP A 353 -2.10 -10.83 -7.68
C ASP A 353 -0.87 -11.02 -6.80
N ILE A 354 -0.74 -10.25 -5.71
CA ILE A 354 0.43 -10.29 -4.83
C ILE A 354 0.60 -11.66 -4.13
N ASP A 355 -0.49 -12.36 -3.94
CA ASP A 355 -0.53 -13.66 -3.28
C ASP A 355 -0.74 -14.83 -4.25
N ASP A 356 -0.78 -14.57 -5.57
CA ASP A 356 -0.94 -15.60 -6.57
C ASP A 356 0.29 -16.54 -6.60
N PRO A 357 0.13 -17.81 -6.22
CA PRO A 357 1.23 -18.77 -6.21
C PRO A 357 1.74 -19.12 -7.63
N GLU A 358 0.96 -18.87 -8.67
CA GLU A 358 1.38 -19.08 -10.05
C GLU A 358 2.37 -18.01 -10.50
N LEU A 359 2.17 -16.76 -10.07
CA LEU A 359 3.10 -15.67 -10.34
C LEU A 359 4.38 -15.80 -9.51
N TRP A 360 4.26 -16.32 -8.29
CA TRP A 360 5.41 -16.44 -7.39
C TRP A 360 5.36 -17.72 -6.54
N PRO A 361 5.64 -18.90 -7.14
CA PRO A 361 5.52 -20.19 -6.45
C PRO A 361 6.44 -20.36 -5.23
N THR A 362 7.48 -19.52 -5.10
CA THR A 362 8.38 -19.51 -3.93
C THR A 362 8.68 -18.10 -3.51
N LYS A 363 7.90 -17.57 -2.54
CA LYS A 363 8.16 -16.22 -1.98
C LYS A 363 9.60 -16.14 -1.47
N PRO A 364 10.39 -15.14 -1.88
CA PRO A 364 11.81 -15.04 -1.52
C PRO A 364 12.02 -14.58 -0.07
N MET A 365 10.95 -14.28 0.67
CA MET A 365 10.97 -13.71 2.01
C MET A 365 11.83 -14.52 2.99
N PHE A 366 11.61 -15.83 3.05
CA PHE A 366 12.36 -16.65 4.01
C PHE A 366 13.85 -16.78 3.64
N ALA A 367 14.19 -16.91 2.35
CA ALA A 367 15.59 -16.91 1.94
C ALA A 367 16.28 -15.58 2.29
N TRP A 368 15.57 -14.45 2.15
CA TRP A 368 16.06 -13.14 2.57
C TRP A 368 16.30 -13.08 4.07
N PHE A 369 15.35 -13.51 4.89
CA PHE A 369 15.50 -13.49 6.35
C PHE A 369 16.48 -14.55 6.87
N ASP A 370 16.55 -15.74 6.28
CA ASP A 370 17.53 -16.76 6.66
C ASP A 370 18.96 -16.23 6.48
N HIS A 371 19.22 -15.48 5.40
CA HIS A 371 20.52 -14.82 5.22
C HIS A 371 20.77 -13.76 6.31
N TRP A 372 19.85 -12.79 6.48
CA TRP A 372 20.11 -11.62 7.31
C TRP A 372 19.94 -11.89 8.81
N LEU A 373 19.06 -12.80 9.22
CA LEU A 373 18.76 -13.06 10.62
C LEU A 373 19.48 -14.29 11.18
N LYS A 374 19.71 -15.30 10.38
CA LYS A 374 20.39 -16.52 10.81
C LYS A 374 21.85 -16.59 10.33
N GLY A 375 22.22 -15.79 9.32
CA GLY A 375 23.56 -15.80 8.74
C GLY A 375 23.78 -16.95 7.76
N GLU A 376 22.72 -17.47 7.17
CA GLU A 376 22.81 -18.57 6.20
C GLU A 376 23.47 -18.12 4.89
N ALA A 377 24.38 -18.93 4.37
CA ALA A 377 25.09 -18.67 3.12
C ALA A 377 24.26 -19.13 1.90
N ASN A 378 23.03 -18.66 1.80
CA ASN A 378 22.09 -19.03 0.74
C ASN A 378 22.17 -18.13 -0.51
N GLY A 379 23.06 -17.16 -0.54
CA GLY A 379 23.30 -16.27 -1.69
C GLY A 379 22.31 -15.11 -1.82
N ALA A 380 21.36 -14.91 -0.90
CA ALA A 380 20.34 -13.85 -1.01
C ALA A 380 20.94 -12.44 -1.11
N ASN A 381 22.05 -12.16 -0.46
CA ASN A 381 22.77 -10.88 -0.58
C ASN A 381 23.37 -10.65 -1.97
N ALA A 382 23.65 -11.71 -2.71
CA ALA A 382 24.23 -11.66 -4.05
C ALA A 382 23.17 -11.66 -5.17
N TRP A 383 21.87 -11.70 -4.83
CA TRP A 383 20.82 -11.58 -5.84
C TRP A 383 21.00 -10.30 -6.67
N PRO A 384 20.57 -10.30 -7.95
CA PRO A 384 20.56 -9.09 -8.76
C PRO A 384 19.85 -7.94 -8.02
N THR A 385 20.33 -6.71 -8.23
CA THR A 385 19.71 -5.54 -7.59
C THR A 385 18.27 -5.35 -8.02
N VAL A 386 17.98 -5.58 -9.30
CA VAL A 386 16.63 -5.52 -9.86
C VAL A 386 16.35 -6.78 -10.65
N GLN A 387 15.19 -7.36 -10.41
CA GLN A 387 14.65 -8.48 -11.17
C GLN A 387 13.23 -8.10 -11.63
N TYR A 388 12.86 -8.45 -12.85
CA TYR A 388 11.55 -8.07 -13.40
C TYR A 388 11.11 -9.00 -14.53
N VAL A 389 9.81 -9.15 -14.69
CA VAL A 389 9.17 -9.66 -15.91
C VAL A 389 8.72 -8.49 -16.78
N LEU A 390 8.45 -8.70 -18.05
CA LEU A 390 7.81 -7.66 -18.88
C LEU A 390 6.32 -7.58 -18.58
N ALA A 391 5.77 -6.38 -18.54
CA ALA A 391 4.34 -6.16 -18.40
C ALA A 391 3.57 -6.81 -19.57
N GLY A 392 2.47 -7.49 -19.27
CA GLY A 392 1.70 -8.31 -20.19
C GLY A 392 2.30 -9.68 -20.50
N GLN A 393 3.30 -10.10 -19.72
CA GLN A 393 3.97 -11.39 -19.88
C GLN A 393 4.17 -12.07 -18.50
N PRO A 394 3.10 -12.42 -17.77
CA PRO A 394 3.21 -12.95 -16.41
C PRO A 394 4.05 -14.23 -16.35
N GLU A 395 3.96 -15.09 -17.35
CA GLU A 395 4.78 -16.31 -17.48
C GLU A 395 6.13 -16.07 -18.18
N GLY A 396 6.46 -14.81 -18.47
CA GLY A 396 7.70 -14.43 -19.13
C GLY A 396 8.93 -14.68 -18.26
N PRO A 397 10.14 -14.72 -18.86
CA PRO A 397 11.36 -14.97 -18.10
C PRO A 397 11.66 -13.81 -17.15
N LEU A 398 12.02 -14.15 -15.90
CA LEU A 398 12.52 -13.19 -14.94
C LEU A 398 13.87 -12.62 -15.43
N ARG A 399 13.89 -11.37 -15.80
CA ARG A 399 15.07 -10.62 -16.24
C ARG A 399 15.78 -10.01 -15.05
N SER A 400 17.04 -9.68 -15.21
CA SER A 400 17.81 -9.06 -14.12
C SER A 400 18.70 -7.92 -14.60
N SER A 401 18.91 -6.95 -13.71
CA SER A 401 19.83 -5.83 -13.94
C SER A 401 20.49 -5.38 -12.64
N PRO A 402 21.74 -4.89 -12.69
CA PRO A 402 22.40 -4.29 -11.53
C PRO A 402 21.85 -2.90 -11.17
N VAL A 403 21.08 -2.25 -12.07
CA VAL A 403 20.52 -0.91 -11.90
C VAL A 403 19.14 -0.79 -12.55
N TRP A 404 18.37 0.21 -12.17
CA TRP A 404 17.13 0.60 -12.85
C TRP A 404 17.19 2.08 -13.27
N PRO A 405 16.87 2.45 -14.51
CA PRO A 405 16.64 1.51 -15.62
C PRO A 405 17.91 0.74 -15.99
N PRO A 406 17.79 -0.41 -16.71
CA PRO A 406 18.93 -1.19 -17.17
C PRO A 406 19.92 -0.36 -18.00
N ALA A 407 21.22 -0.65 -17.87
CA ALA A 407 22.24 0.03 -18.64
C ALA A 407 22.06 -0.20 -20.14
N GLY A 408 22.40 0.82 -20.95
CA GLY A 408 22.19 0.80 -22.40
C GLY A 408 20.80 1.25 -22.85
N THR A 409 19.91 1.63 -21.91
CA THR A 409 18.64 2.26 -22.23
C THR A 409 18.88 3.68 -22.75
N ALA A 410 18.36 3.99 -23.94
CA ALA A 410 18.47 5.30 -24.58
C ALA A 410 17.10 5.94 -24.81
N SER A 411 17.02 7.26 -24.75
CA SER A 411 15.76 7.99 -25.01
C SER A 411 15.48 8.04 -26.52
N MET A 412 14.38 7.45 -26.94
CA MET A 412 13.80 7.62 -28.29
C MET A 412 12.72 8.69 -28.24
N ALA A 413 12.86 9.74 -29.04
CA ALA A 413 11.86 10.79 -29.16
C ALA A 413 10.98 10.58 -30.38
N SER A 414 9.66 10.67 -30.21
CA SER A 414 8.66 10.61 -31.26
C SER A 414 7.78 11.86 -31.24
N THR A 415 7.48 12.41 -32.40
CA THR A 415 6.49 13.49 -32.52
C THR A 415 5.12 12.88 -32.73
N LEU A 416 4.17 13.25 -31.90
CA LEU A 416 2.79 12.83 -31.99
C LEU A 416 1.97 13.88 -32.71
N SER A 417 1.12 13.44 -33.63
CA SER A 417 0.26 14.33 -34.42
C SER A 417 -0.76 15.05 -33.55
N ALA A 418 -1.06 16.28 -33.86
CA ALA A 418 -2.14 17.03 -33.25
C ALA A 418 -3.49 16.31 -33.48
N PRO A 419 -4.35 16.25 -32.45
CA PRO A 419 -5.67 15.65 -32.60
C PRO A 419 -6.53 16.44 -33.59
N GLN A 420 -7.40 15.73 -34.32
CA GLN A 420 -8.30 16.34 -35.29
C GLN A 420 -9.38 17.19 -34.62
N ARG A 421 -9.72 16.90 -33.38
CA ARG A 421 -10.76 17.58 -32.59
C ARG A 421 -10.21 18.05 -31.26
N ALA A 422 -10.85 19.07 -30.69
CA ALA A 422 -10.64 19.45 -29.30
C ALA A 422 -11.40 18.51 -28.37
N LEU A 423 -10.92 18.38 -27.11
CA LEU A 423 -11.70 17.76 -26.05
C LEU A 423 -12.84 18.70 -25.68
N ALA A 424 -14.06 18.15 -25.59
CA ALA A 424 -15.22 18.85 -25.03
C ALA A 424 -15.58 18.20 -23.68
N ILE A 425 -15.14 18.83 -22.61
CA ILE A 425 -15.21 18.27 -21.27
C ILE A 425 -16.49 18.70 -20.58
N ASP A 426 -17.32 17.73 -20.18
CA ASP A 426 -18.50 17.90 -19.37
C ASP A 426 -18.28 17.21 -18.01
N PRO A 427 -18.18 17.97 -16.91
CA PRO A 427 -18.04 17.39 -15.58
C PRO A 427 -19.21 16.52 -15.12
N ALA A 428 -20.38 16.67 -15.74
CA ALA A 428 -21.56 15.85 -15.44
C ALA A 428 -21.51 14.46 -16.10
N ALA A 429 -20.61 14.27 -17.09
CA ALA A 429 -20.44 13.01 -17.80
C ALA A 429 -18.95 12.64 -17.90
N PRO A 430 -18.26 12.43 -16.76
CA PRO A 430 -16.82 12.19 -16.75
C PRO A 430 -16.46 10.89 -17.46
N ALA A 431 -15.26 10.86 -18.09
CA ALA A 431 -14.74 9.63 -18.67
C ALA A 431 -14.51 8.58 -17.57
N PRO A 432 -14.94 7.33 -17.79
CA PRO A 432 -14.71 6.26 -16.84
C PRO A 432 -13.25 5.82 -16.84
N THR A 433 -12.81 5.23 -15.72
CA THR A 433 -11.52 4.55 -15.63
C THR A 433 -11.60 3.21 -16.38
N LEU A 434 -10.65 2.98 -17.27
CA LEU A 434 -10.38 1.66 -17.87
C LEU A 434 -8.89 1.36 -17.69
N GLY A 435 -8.57 0.30 -16.97
CA GLY A 435 -7.20 -0.11 -16.70
C GLY A 435 -6.42 0.87 -15.82
N GLY A 436 -5.13 0.63 -15.69
CA GLY A 436 -4.20 1.44 -14.91
C GLY A 436 -3.72 0.76 -13.64
N SER A 437 -3.08 1.54 -12.76
CA SER A 437 -2.56 1.05 -11.47
C SER A 437 -3.54 1.42 -10.37
N HIS A 438 -4.58 0.62 -10.21
CA HIS A 438 -5.74 0.86 -9.34
C HIS A 438 -5.98 -0.29 -8.36
N LEU A 439 -6.75 -0.01 -7.31
CA LEU A 439 -7.14 -1.01 -6.30
C LEU A 439 -8.49 -1.65 -6.64
N THR A 440 -9.50 -0.86 -7.00
CA THR A 440 -10.91 -1.30 -6.98
C THR A 440 -11.59 -1.32 -8.33
N VAL A 441 -11.00 -0.71 -9.34
CA VAL A 441 -11.49 -0.76 -10.73
C VAL A 441 -10.68 -1.77 -11.53
N SER A 442 -11.14 -2.12 -12.73
CA SER A 442 -10.36 -2.95 -13.65
C SER A 442 -8.96 -2.35 -13.79
N ALA A 443 -7.98 -3.02 -13.17
CA ALA A 443 -6.57 -2.62 -13.22
C ALA A 443 -5.87 -3.37 -14.35
N GLY A 444 -4.68 -2.89 -14.76
CA GLY A 444 -3.91 -3.52 -15.81
C GLY A 444 -3.92 -2.75 -17.13
N MET A 445 -3.55 -3.44 -18.19
CA MET A 445 -3.37 -2.88 -19.54
C MET A 445 -4.63 -3.04 -20.39
N GLU A 446 -5.70 -2.37 -20.00
CA GLU A 446 -6.99 -2.44 -20.67
C GLU A 446 -7.02 -1.68 -22.02
N ASP A 447 -7.88 -2.15 -22.94
CA ASP A 447 -8.11 -1.49 -24.23
C ASP A 447 -8.84 -0.16 -24.05
N GLN A 448 -8.25 0.92 -24.56
CA GLN A 448 -8.80 2.28 -24.49
C GLN A 448 -9.68 2.63 -25.71
N THR A 449 -9.79 1.74 -26.69
CA THR A 449 -10.58 1.98 -27.91
C THR A 449 -12.03 2.43 -27.61
N PRO A 450 -12.73 1.85 -26.59
CA PRO A 450 -14.08 2.29 -26.25
C PRO A 450 -14.19 3.76 -25.82
N LEU A 451 -13.10 4.35 -25.29
CA LEU A 451 -13.10 5.75 -24.88
C LEU A 451 -12.92 6.72 -26.05
N LEU A 452 -12.37 6.30 -27.18
CA LEU A 452 -11.98 7.20 -28.29
C LEU A 452 -13.17 7.83 -29.00
N GLU A 453 -14.37 7.28 -28.87
CA GLU A 453 -15.60 7.85 -29.42
C GLU A 453 -16.14 9.03 -28.59
N ARG A 454 -15.69 9.18 -27.36
CA ARG A 454 -16.15 10.23 -26.44
C ARG A 454 -15.65 11.61 -26.89
N ALA A 455 -16.47 12.64 -26.64
CA ALA A 455 -16.11 14.02 -26.96
C ALA A 455 -15.02 14.60 -26.04
N ASP A 456 -14.87 14.06 -24.83
CA ASP A 456 -13.90 14.45 -23.81
C ASP A 456 -12.62 13.60 -23.82
N VAL A 457 -12.41 12.80 -24.88
CA VAL A 457 -11.22 11.95 -25.08
C VAL A 457 -10.64 12.17 -26.47
N VAL A 458 -9.33 12.33 -26.59
CA VAL A 458 -8.61 12.39 -27.85
C VAL A 458 -7.35 11.55 -27.82
N GLU A 459 -6.96 11.03 -28.99
CA GLU A 459 -5.70 10.32 -29.18
C GLU A 459 -4.70 11.21 -29.94
N LEU A 460 -3.44 11.20 -29.50
CA LEU A 460 -2.29 11.74 -30.22
C LEU A 460 -1.46 10.55 -30.70
N GLN A 461 -1.42 10.36 -32.02
CA GLN A 461 -0.82 9.17 -32.61
C GLN A 461 0.65 9.40 -32.96
N GLY A 462 1.48 8.40 -32.67
CA GLY A 462 2.85 8.27 -33.12
C GLY A 462 2.99 7.47 -34.39
N GLY A 463 4.21 7.40 -34.90
CA GLY A 463 4.55 6.51 -36.03
C GLY A 463 4.69 5.07 -35.57
N ALA A 464 4.35 4.11 -36.43
CA ALA A 464 4.54 2.69 -36.17
C ALA A 464 6.04 2.34 -36.11
N LEU A 465 6.39 1.47 -35.16
CA LEU A 465 7.72 0.90 -35.00
C LEU A 465 8.01 -0.10 -36.12
N SER A 466 9.17 0.01 -36.74
CA SER A 466 9.56 -0.89 -37.85
C SER A 466 9.96 -2.29 -37.36
N ALA A 467 10.30 -2.44 -36.08
CA ALA A 467 10.70 -3.69 -35.46
C ALA A 467 10.18 -3.74 -34.02
N ALA A 468 10.16 -4.93 -33.44
CA ALA A 468 9.88 -5.12 -32.01
C ALA A 468 10.94 -4.38 -31.18
N ALA A 469 10.52 -3.79 -30.05
CA ALA A 469 11.42 -2.99 -29.23
C ALA A 469 11.05 -3.08 -27.74
N LEU A 470 12.02 -2.86 -26.83
CA LEU A 470 11.80 -2.89 -25.40
C LEU A 470 11.86 -1.49 -24.79
N MET A 471 10.83 -1.11 -24.07
CA MET A 471 10.82 0.08 -23.21
C MET A 471 11.14 -0.34 -21.77
N LEU A 472 12.19 0.25 -21.20
CA LEU A 472 12.66 -0.09 -19.84
C LEU A 472 12.93 1.20 -19.06
N GLY A 473 11.98 1.65 -18.25
CA GLY A 473 12.15 2.86 -17.45
C GLY A 473 10.93 3.77 -17.45
N THR A 474 11.16 5.07 -17.29
CA THR A 474 10.16 6.13 -17.20
C THR A 474 9.98 6.81 -18.54
N ALA A 475 8.79 6.73 -19.11
CA ALA A 475 8.40 7.51 -20.27
C ALA A 475 8.04 8.95 -19.87
N GLU A 476 8.32 9.90 -20.77
CA GLU A 476 8.01 11.32 -20.60
C GLU A 476 7.29 11.87 -21.83
N ALA A 477 6.40 12.83 -21.61
CA ALA A 477 5.74 13.54 -22.70
C ALA A 477 5.75 15.05 -22.47
N GLU A 478 5.88 15.81 -23.57
CA GLU A 478 5.66 17.26 -23.62
C GLU A 478 4.50 17.54 -24.57
N LEU A 479 3.34 17.94 -24.03
CA LEU A 479 2.14 18.27 -24.79
C LEU A 479 2.07 19.79 -25.02
N THR A 480 1.75 20.20 -26.22
CA THR A 480 1.41 21.60 -26.54
C THR A 480 -0.08 21.80 -26.29
N VAL A 481 -0.42 22.68 -25.36
CA VAL A 481 -1.79 23.11 -25.08
C VAL A 481 -2.02 24.46 -25.73
N LEU A 482 -2.91 24.51 -26.71
CA LEU A 482 -3.24 25.72 -27.46
C LEU A 482 -4.34 26.54 -26.79
N GLU A 483 -5.29 25.84 -26.15
CA GLU A 483 -6.42 26.44 -25.44
C GLU A 483 -6.87 25.50 -24.34
N ALA A 484 -7.03 26.03 -23.13
CA ALA A 484 -7.61 25.30 -21.99
C ALA A 484 -8.04 26.26 -20.89
N GLY A 485 -8.99 25.81 -20.06
CA GLY A 485 -9.24 26.34 -18.73
C GLY A 485 -8.21 25.84 -17.71
N THR A 486 -8.52 26.02 -16.44
CA THR A 486 -7.75 25.45 -15.31
C THR A 486 -8.47 24.22 -14.76
N GLY A 487 -7.73 23.18 -14.42
CA GLY A 487 -8.25 21.93 -13.87
C GLY A 487 -7.28 20.77 -14.13
N ASP A 488 -7.72 19.56 -13.87
CA ASP A 488 -6.91 18.36 -14.14
C ASP A 488 -7.36 17.67 -15.43
N ILE A 489 -6.41 17.07 -16.13
CA ILE A 489 -6.64 16.09 -17.20
C ILE A 489 -5.87 14.82 -16.93
N VAL A 490 -6.30 13.74 -17.54
CA VAL A 490 -5.63 12.44 -17.49
C VAL A 490 -4.91 12.20 -18.82
N VAL A 491 -3.62 11.92 -18.76
CA VAL A 491 -2.80 11.58 -19.91
C VAL A 491 -2.39 10.12 -19.78
N LYS A 492 -2.73 9.32 -20.77
CA LYS A 492 -2.48 7.89 -20.84
C LYS A 492 -1.41 7.62 -21.91
N LEU A 493 -0.34 6.93 -21.52
CA LEU A 493 0.61 6.33 -22.45
C LEU A 493 0.00 5.05 -22.97
N VAL A 494 -0.07 4.91 -24.28
CA VAL A 494 -0.70 3.77 -24.94
C VAL A 494 0.18 3.15 -26.02
N ASP A 495 -0.06 1.87 -26.28
CA ASP A 495 0.41 1.14 -27.45
C ASP A 495 -0.78 0.88 -28.37
N ARG A 496 -0.83 1.55 -29.54
CA ARG A 496 -1.75 1.15 -30.60
C ARG A 496 -1.15 -0.02 -31.35
N ARG A 497 -1.69 -1.19 -31.11
CA ARG A 497 -1.23 -2.46 -31.64
C ARG A 497 -1.63 -2.63 -33.12
N PRO A 498 -0.94 -3.53 -33.85
CA PRO A 498 -1.25 -3.79 -35.27
C PRO A 498 -2.67 -4.32 -35.51
N ASP A 499 -3.31 -4.95 -34.53
CA ASP A 499 -4.69 -5.46 -34.58
C ASP A 499 -5.75 -4.36 -34.32
N GLY A 500 -5.31 -3.14 -33.95
CA GLY A 500 -6.15 -1.98 -33.70
C GLY A 500 -6.48 -1.73 -32.23
N GLU A 501 -6.14 -2.63 -31.32
CA GLU A 501 -6.24 -2.41 -29.87
C GLU A 501 -5.41 -1.17 -29.47
N VAL A 502 -5.95 -0.32 -28.59
CA VAL A 502 -5.23 0.79 -27.97
C VAL A 502 -4.96 0.45 -26.52
N ARG A 503 -3.88 -0.26 -26.31
CA ARG A 503 -3.53 -0.82 -24.99
C ARG A 503 -2.98 0.25 -24.07
N LEU A 504 -3.57 0.39 -22.88
CA LEU A 504 -3.04 1.26 -21.82
C LEU A 504 -1.73 0.69 -21.27
N LEU A 505 -0.70 1.51 -21.22
CA LEU A 505 0.57 1.18 -20.57
C LEU A 505 0.71 1.87 -19.21
N ARG A 506 0.46 3.18 -19.16
CA ARG A 506 0.52 4.01 -17.96
C ARG A 506 -0.45 5.17 -18.05
N GLU A 507 -0.84 5.72 -16.91
CA GLU A 507 -1.56 6.99 -16.87
C GLU A 507 -0.94 7.95 -15.86
N ALA A 508 -1.19 9.23 -16.05
CA ALA A 508 -0.81 10.31 -15.16
C ALA A 508 -1.91 11.37 -15.15
N VAL A 509 -2.17 11.92 -13.95
CA VAL A 509 -3.07 13.08 -13.79
C VAL A 509 -2.24 14.33 -13.68
N VAL A 510 -2.55 15.34 -14.48
CA VAL A 510 -1.75 16.57 -14.56
C VAL A 510 -2.65 17.81 -14.57
N ALA A 511 -2.19 18.88 -13.88
CA ALA A 511 -2.90 20.14 -13.85
C ALA A 511 -2.69 20.94 -15.13
N LEU A 512 -3.77 21.46 -15.68
CA LEU A 512 -3.76 22.51 -16.69
C LEU A 512 -3.83 23.89 -16.00
N ALA A 513 -2.95 24.77 -16.43
CA ALA A 513 -2.92 26.17 -15.99
C ALA A 513 -3.17 27.13 -17.19
N GLY A 514 -3.91 26.69 -18.20
CA GLY A 514 -4.16 27.41 -19.44
C GLY A 514 -3.30 26.90 -20.59
N ALA A 515 -3.15 27.72 -21.65
CA ALA A 515 -2.30 27.40 -22.80
C ALA A 515 -0.81 27.39 -22.44
N GLY A 516 -0.04 26.51 -23.05
CA GLY A 516 1.39 26.36 -22.82
C GLY A 516 1.92 24.96 -23.08
N THR A 517 3.11 24.66 -22.54
CA THR A 517 3.70 23.32 -22.58
C THR A 517 3.38 22.58 -21.29
N LEU A 518 2.75 21.44 -21.41
CA LEU A 518 2.46 20.53 -20.30
C LEU A 518 3.46 19.38 -20.32
N ARG A 519 4.17 19.17 -19.20
CA ARG A 519 5.10 18.05 -19.04
C ARG A 519 4.45 16.95 -18.22
N VAL A 520 4.61 15.72 -18.67
CA VAL A 520 4.07 14.50 -18.06
C VAL A 520 5.20 13.51 -17.89
N SER A 521 5.33 12.95 -16.71
CA SER A 521 6.23 11.83 -16.43
C SER A 521 5.39 10.66 -15.94
N PHE A 522 5.58 9.48 -16.53
CA PHE A 522 4.83 8.28 -16.19
C PHE A 522 5.57 7.43 -15.15
N ALA A 523 4.86 6.58 -14.46
CA ALA A 523 5.49 5.58 -13.59
C ALA A 523 6.38 4.63 -14.41
N PRO A 524 7.48 4.11 -13.85
CA PRO A 524 8.37 3.18 -14.55
C PRO A 524 7.65 1.93 -15.06
N LEU A 525 8.09 1.42 -16.22
CA LEU A 525 7.56 0.19 -16.83
C LEU A 525 8.66 -0.55 -17.59
N ALA A 526 8.56 -1.88 -17.62
CA ALA A 526 9.22 -2.73 -18.59
C ALA A 526 8.17 -3.30 -19.55
N TYR A 527 8.22 -2.94 -20.82
CA TYR A 527 7.22 -3.35 -21.81
C TYR A 527 7.85 -3.67 -23.16
N GLY A 528 7.31 -4.71 -23.81
CA GLY A 528 7.73 -5.12 -25.15
C GLY A 528 6.72 -4.66 -26.21
N PHE A 529 7.14 -3.73 -27.09
CA PHE A 529 6.38 -3.37 -28.29
C PHE A 529 6.58 -4.42 -29.38
N GLU A 530 5.53 -4.73 -30.11
CA GLU A 530 5.62 -5.55 -31.32
C GLU A 530 6.02 -4.69 -32.54
N ALA A 531 6.51 -5.33 -33.59
CA ALA A 531 6.67 -4.67 -34.88
C ALA A 531 5.31 -4.19 -35.41
N GLY A 532 5.22 -2.93 -35.80
CA GLY A 532 3.97 -2.30 -36.20
C GLY A 532 3.20 -1.59 -35.10
N SER A 533 3.55 -1.81 -33.82
CA SER A 533 3.05 -1.02 -32.69
C SER A 533 3.32 0.47 -32.88
N ALA A 534 2.38 1.32 -32.51
CA ALA A 534 2.52 2.78 -32.57
C ALA A 534 2.31 3.40 -31.17
N PRO A 535 3.40 3.69 -30.44
CA PRO A 535 3.32 4.37 -29.17
C PRO A 535 2.66 5.74 -29.31
N GLY A 536 1.71 6.06 -28.43
CA GLY A 536 0.94 7.29 -28.48
C GLY A 536 0.44 7.73 -27.11
N LEU A 537 -0.39 8.76 -27.12
CA LEU A 537 -1.06 9.27 -25.92
C LEU A 537 -2.57 9.31 -26.14
N VAL A 538 -3.32 8.92 -25.13
CA VAL A 538 -4.75 9.22 -25.01
C VAL A 538 -4.90 10.26 -23.91
N VAL A 539 -5.59 11.37 -24.20
CA VAL A 539 -5.87 12.44 -23.26
C VAL A 539 -7.35 12.48 -22.99
N ALA A 540 -7.73 12.43 -21.71
CA ALA A 540 -9.11 12.44 -21.25
C ALA A 540 -9.36 13.55 -20.25
N GLY A 541 -10.58 14.06 -20.20
CA GLY A 541 -11.00 15.08 -19.24
C GLY A 541 -11.14 14.56 -17.80
N ALA A 542 -11.23 13.25 -17.62
CA ALA A 542 -11.36 12.59 -16.34
C ALA A 542 -10.93 11.12 -16.42
N SER A 543 -10.85 10.45 -15.27
CA SER A 543 -10.77 8.99 -15.10
C SER A 543 -11.52 8.65 -13.80
N LEU A 544 -12.85 8.52 -13.88
CA LEU A 544 -13.68 8.26 -12.71
C LEU A 544 -13.85 6.74 -12.54
N PRO A 545 -13.69 6.17 -11.32
CA PRO A 545 -13.46 6.84 -10.04
C PRO A 545 -11.99 6.99 -9.62
N ALA A 546 -11.03 6.67 -10.49
CA ALA A 546 -9.61 6.57 -10.15
C ALA A 546 -9.08 7.80 -9.42
N TYR A 547 -9.37 8.98 -9.94
CA TYR A 547 -8.82 10.22 -9.42
C TYR A 547 -9.92 11.26 -9.14
N ARG A 548 -9.71 11.99 -8.06
CA ARG A 548 -10.45 13.21 -7.73
C ARG A 548 -9.47 14.32 -7.40
N SER A 549 -9.86 15.52 -7.71
CA SER A 549 -9.11 16.75 -7.40
C SER A 549 -9.97 17.70 -6.62
N ASP A 550 -9.35 18.51 -5.75
CA ASP A 550 -9.98 19.67 -5.12
C ASP A 550 -10.08 20.87 -6.06
N LEU A 551 -9.42 20.82 -7.22
CA LEU A 551 -9.56 21.83 -8.25
C LEU A 551 -10.99 21.80 -8.82
N PRO A 552 -11.52 22.94 -9.25
CA PRO A 552 -12.76 22.94 -9.99
C PRO A 552 -12.67 21.95 -11.16
N ALA A 553 -13.72 21.14 -11.34
CA ALA A 553 -13.75 20.22 -12.46
C ALA A 553 -13.55 21.03 -13.75
N LEU A 554 -12.59 20.61 -14.56
CA LEU A 554 -12.34 21.23 -15.85
C LEU A 554 -13.61 21.09 -16.71
N ALA A 555 -14.08 22.19 -17.25
CA ALA A 555 -15.23 22.24 -18.13
C ALA A 555 -14.91 23.04 -19.39
N GLY A 556 -15.59 22.70 -20.49
CA GLY A 556 -15.43 23.40 -21.76
C GLY A 556 -14.42 22.76 -22.71
N THR A 557 -13.73 23.57 -23.49
CA THR A 557 -12.89 23.10 -24.59
C THR A 557 -11.41 23.10 -24.21
N VAL A 558 -10.72 21.96 -24.46
CA VAL A 558 -9.26 21.87 -24.44
C VAL A 558 -8.76 21.54 -25.84
N ARG A 559 -7.86 22.36 -26.37
CA ARG A 559 -7.25 22.17 -27.70
C ARG A 559 -5.76 21.87 -27.55
N LEU A 560 -5.35 20.74 -28.11
CA LEU A 560 -3.95 20.31 -28.12
C LEU A 560 -3.31 20.54 -29.48
N GLY A 561 -2.04 20.91 -29.50
CA GLY A 561 -1.24 21.17 -30.71
C GLY A 561 -0.27 20.03 -31.07
N GLY A 562 -0.42 18.86 -30.44
CA GLY A 562 0.48 17.72 -30.58
C GLY A 562 1.39 17.53 -29.38
N ALA A 563 2.28 16.55 -29.45
CA ALA A 563 3.20 16.24 -28.34
C ALA A 563 4.54 15.70 -28.85
N THR A 564 5.56 15.76 -27.98
CA THR A 564 6.78 14.96 -28.09
C THR A 564 6.74 13.88 -27.00
N LEU A 565 6.79 12.62 -27.40
CA LEU A 565 6.87 11.47 -26.51
C LEU A 565 8.32 10.97 -26.48
N ARG A 566 8.88 10.78 -25.29
CA ARG A 566 10.21 10.21 -25.05
C ARG A 566 10.08 8.88 -24.35
N LEU A 567 10.53 7.82 -25.00
CA LEU A 567 10.51 6.46 -24.48
C LEU A 567 11.94 6.00 -24.14
N PRO A 568 12.18 5.43 -22.95
CA PRO A 568 13.46 4.83 -22.60
C PRO A 568 13.59 3.45 -23.24
N MET A 569 14.16 3.37 -24.44
CA MET A 569 14.27 2.16 -25.22
C MET A 569 15.59 1.44 -24.90
N ALA A 570 15.54 0.11 -24.71
CA ALA A 570 16.75 -0.69 -24.62
C ALA A 570 17.49 -0.70 -25.96
N ALA A 571 18.84 -0.67 -25.93
CA ALA A 571 19.65 -0.94 -27.12
C ALA A 571 19.40 -2.40 -27.56
N GLU A 572 19.34 -2.61 -28.89
CA GLU A 572 19.24 -3.95 -29.49
C GLU A 572 20.44 -4.84 -29.13
#